data_93f7ee9045bb03a305342636d5d63a44
#
_entry.id   93f7ee9045bb03a305342636d5d63a44
#
_cell.length_a   1.000
_cell.length_b   1.000
_cell.length_c   1.000
_cell.angle_alpha   90.00
_cell.angle_beta   90.00
_cell.angle_gamma   90.00
#
_symmetry.space_group_name_H-M   'P 1'
#
loop_
_entity.id
_entity.type
_entity.pdbx_description
1 polymer ?
#
loop_
_entity_poly.entity_id
_entity_poly.type
_entity_poly.pdbx_seq_one_letter_code
_entity_poly.pdbx_strand_id
1 'polypeptide(L)'
;VRSSAASDVYKRQSYSNGYYHYSGDGEYTNLPFSDQLKNNGRKTIGFSLSIPLFNRFQVRNSVRSARINIRNRELMMENTKKVLYKEIQQAYYNATAAQEKYTASDKSVLASKEAFSYAEDRYAAGKSTVFEYSEAKTKYAQSLSEQAQAKYDFIFRTKILDFYNGTPITL
;
A
#
# COMPACT_ATOMS: atom_id res chain seq x y z
N VAL A 1 11.53 -4.22 36.09
CA VAL A 1 11.20 -2.98 35.36
C VAL A 1 11.08 -1.84 36.37
N ARG A 2 12.16 -1.12 36.57
CA ARG A 2 12.08 0.14 37.31
C ARG A 2 11.28 1.11 36.43
N SER A 3 10.06 1.47 36.85
CA SER A 3 9.39 2.61 36.24
C SER A 3 10.21 3.83 36.69
N SER A 4 11.04 4.35 35.79
CA SER A 4 11.57 5.70 35.95
C SER A 4 10.36 6.60 35.80
N ALA A 5 9.76 7.00 36.95
CA ALA A 5 8.89 8.14 36.94
C ALA A 5 9.76 9.30 36.46
N ALA A 6 9.51 9.78 35.27
CA ALA A 6 10.20 10.93 34.74
C ALA A 6 9.84 12.10 35.65
N SER A 7 10.81 12.53 36.45
CA SER A 7 10.69 13.76 37.25
C SER A 7 11.02 14.92 36.34
N ASP A 8 10.04 15.76 36.09
CA ASP A 8 10.23 16.95 35.28
C ASP A 8 10.60 18.12 36.15
N VAL A 9 11.76 18.70 35.90
CA VAL A 9 12.24 19.94 36.59
C VAL A 9 12.17 21.08 35.58
N TYR A 10 11.32 22.06 35.89
CA TYR A 10 11.20 23.25 35.06
C TYR A 10 11.68 24.48 35.78
N LYS A 11 12.53 25.29 35.11
CA LYS A 11 12.85 26.65 35.52
C LYS A 11 11.96 27.58 34.69
N ARG A 12 11.19 28.43 35.39
CA ARG A 12 10.39 29.48 34.77
C ARG A 12 10.92 30.84 35.19
N GLN A 13 11.11 31.75 34.24
CA GLN A 13 11.40 33.14 34.48
C GLN A 13 10.28 33.97 33.86
N SER A 14 9.79 34.94 34.60
CA SER A 14 8.85 35.92 34.06
C SER A 14 9.25 37.32 34.52
N TYR A 15 9.12 38.27 33.61
CA TYR A 15 9.17 39.69 33.91
C TYR A 15 7.80 40.28 33.54
N SER A 16 7.19 40.98 34.48
CA SER A 16 5.94 41.69 34.23
C SER A 16 6.09 43.13 34.76
N ASN A 17 5.49 44.04 34.01
CA ASN A 17 5.39 45.43 34.41
C ASN A 17 3.96 45.91 34.14
N GLY A 18 3.42 46.73 35.01
CA GLY A 18 2.05 47.24 34.92
C GLY A 18 2.02 48.76 34.96
N TYR A 19 1.20 49.36 34.09
CA TYR A 19 0.84 50.75 34.11
C TYR A 19 -0.62 50.86 34.52
N TYR A 20 -0.89 51.71 35.52
CA TYR A 20 -2.23 52.00 36.02
C TYR A 20 -2.52 53.48 35.89
N HIS A 21 -3.65 53.80 35.29
CA HIS A 21 -4.16 55.17 35.22
C HIS A 21 -5.56 55.22 35.83
N TYR A 22 -5.70 56.02 36.86
CA TYR A 22 -7.00 56.24 37.50
C TYR A 22 -7.64 57.47 36.91
N SER A 23 -8.80 57.31 36.30
CA SER A 23 -9.63 58.40 35.79
C SER A 23 -10.89 58.54 36.64
N GLY A 24 -10.79 59.18 37.77
CA GLY A 24 -11.91 59.41 38.69
C GLY A 24 -11.67 60.62 39.58
N ASP A 25 -12.74 61.24 40.13
CA ASP A 25 -12.71 62.46 40.98
C ASP A 25 -12.21 62.21 42.40
N GLY A 26 -11.39 61.21 42.61
CA GLY A 26 -10.79 60.87 43.92
C GLY A 26 -9.36 61.39 44.04
N GLU A 27 -8.89 61.57 45.26
CA GLU A 27 -7.58 62.11 45.74
C GLU A 27 -6.38 61.21 45.33
N TYR A 28 -6.48 60.47 44.22
CA TYR A 28 -5.38 59.58 43.74
C TYR A 28 -4.56 60.31 42.67
N THR A 29 -3.34 60.68 43.05
CA THR A 29 -2.39 61.24 42.09
C THR A 29 -1.76 60.15 41.25
N ASN A 30 -2.02 60.15 39.92
CA ASN A 30 -1.35 59.29 39.00
C ASN A 30 0.16 59.54 38.96
N LEU A 31 0.95 58.54 39.28
CA LEU A 31 2.42 58.64 39.16
C LEU A 31 2.80 58.73 37.67
N PRO A 32 3.86 59.48 37.34
CA PRO A 32 4.40 59.53 35.98
C PRO A 32 4.71 58.13 35.45
N PHE A 33 4.51 57.92 34.16
CA PHE A 33 4.74 56.62 33.49
C PHE A 33 6.12 56.03 33.81
N SER A 34 7.16 56.85 33.79
CA SER A 34 8.54 56.44 34.10
C SER A 34 8.70 55.89 35.53
N ASP A 35 7.98 56.44 36.47
CA ASP A 35 8.06 56.00 37.87
C ASP A 35 7.26 54.76 38.12
N GLN A 36 6.13 54.60 37.42
CA GLN A 36 5.35 53.36 37.43
C GLN A 36 6.14 52.22 36.82
N LEU A 37 6.85 52.43 35.69
CA LEU A 37 7.71 51.44 35.09
C LEU A 37 8.83 50.96 36.02
N LYS A 38 9.40 51.87 36.80
CA LYS A 38 10.44 51.52 37.75
C LYS A 38 9.89 50.77 38.97
N ASN A 39 8.74 51.22 39.48
CA ASN A 39 8.17 50.72 40.74
C ASN A 39 7.32 49.44 40.56
N ASN A 40 6.67 49.25 39.41
CA ASN A 40 5.78 48.12 39.15
C ASN A 40 6.50 46.92 38.49
N GLY A 41 7.79 47.04 38.25
CA GLY A 41 8.58 45.95 37.66
C GLY A 41 8.70 44.75 38.61
N ARG A 42 8.15 43.60 38.19
CA ARG A 42 8.21 42.34 38.94
C ARG A 42 9.02 41.31 38.18
N LYS A 43 10.08 40.81 38.80
CA LYS A 43 10.86 39.68 38.30
C LYS A 43 10.55 38.45 39.15
N THR A 44 10.09 37.38 38.53
CA THR A 44 9.77 36.14 39.23
C THR A 44 10.63 35.01 38.67
N ILE A 45 11.30 34.30 39.55
CA ILE A 45 12.02 33.06 39.24
C ILE A 45 11.33 31.95 40.02
N GLY A 46 10.85 30.96 39.29
CA GLY A 46 10.19 29.80 39.89
C GLY A 46 10.84 28.48 39.43
N PHE A 47 10.95 27.56 40.37
CA PHE A 47 11.35 26.18 40.10
C PHE A 47 10.17 25.27 40.40
N SER A 48 9.85 24.37 39.50
CA SER A 48 8.79 23.38 39.67
C SER A 48 9.37 21.99 39.50
N LEU A 49 9.19 21.15 40.51
CA LEU A 49 9.53 19.73 40.48
C LEU A 49 8.24 18.91 40.57
N SER A 50 7.94 18.15 39.54
CA SER A 50 6.80 17.24 39.50
C SER A 50 7.26 15.79 39.56
N ILE A 51 6.89 15.09 40.61
CA ILE A 51 7.20 13.67 40.81
C ILE A 51 5.89 12.89 40.89
N PRO A 52 5.50 12.14 39.80
CA PRO A 52 4.29 11.33 39.83
C PRO A 52 4.52 10.08 40.70
N LEU A 53 3.94 10.04 41.88
CA LEU A 53 4.04 8.90 42.81
C LEU A 53 3.18 7.73 42.39
N PHE A 54 2.02 8.00 41.78
CA PHE A 54 1.11 6.99 41.32
C PHE A 54 0.47 7.40 39.97
N ASN A 55 0.65 6.57 38.94
CA ASN A 55 0.23 6.87 37.57
C ASN A 55 -0.81 5.83 37.05
N ARG A 56 -1.71 5.34 37.92
CA ARG A 56 -2.78 4.37 37.58
C ARG A 56 -2.28 3.23 36.68
N PHE A 57 -1.05 2.76 36.86
CA PHE A 57 -0.40 1.75 36.00
C PHE A 57 -0.32 2.10 34.51
N GLN A 58 -0.44 3.36 34.14
CA GLN A 58 -0.45 3.81 32.75
C GLN A 58 0.76 3.29 31.96
N VAL A 59 1.96 3.42 32.49
CA VAL A 59 3.20 2.92 31.85
C VAL A 59 3.15 1.40 31.68
N ARG A 60 2.71 0.67 32.73
CA ARG A 60 2.58 -0.79 32.67
C ARG A 60 1.56 -1.24 31.61
N ASN A 61 0.44 -0.53 31.49
CA ASN A 61 -0.58 -0.82 30.49
C ASN A 61 -0.10 -0.46 29.09
N SER A 62 0.64 0.63 28.92
CA SER A 62 1.26 1.00 27.64
C SER A 62 2.27 -0.04 27.18
N VAL A 63 3.10 -0.57 28.07
CA VAL A 63 4.05 -1.66 27.77
C VAL A 63 3.31 -2.94 27.38
N ARG A 64 2.22 -3.30 28.09
CA ARG A 64 1.39 -4.46 27.71
C ARG A 64 0.74 -4.28 26.33
N SER A 65 0.17 -3.12 26.07
CA SER A 65 -0.42 -2.79 24.76
C SER A 65 0.62 -2.86 23.65
N ALA A 66 1.82 -2.32 23.88
CA ALA A 66 2.92 -2.38 22.93
C ALA A 66 3.32 -3.85 22.62
N ARG A 67 3.39 -4.72 23.64
CA ARG A 67 3.68 -6.16 23.43
C ARG A 67 2.60 -6.86 22.61
N ILE A 68 1.33 -6.56 22.87
CA ILE A 68 0.22 -7.12 22.09
C ILE A 68 0.31 -6.63 20.63
N ASN A 69 0.62 -5.36 20.43
CA ASN A 69 0.81 -4.80 19.08
C ASN A 69 1.96 -5.47 18.33
N ILE A 70 3.08 -5.77 18.99
CA ILE A 70 4.18 -6.53 18.39
C ILE A 70 3.67 -7.90 17.94
N ARG A 71 2.98 -8.63 18.82
CA ARG A 71 2.44 -9.96 18.47
C ARG A 71 1.45 -9.91 17.32
N ASN A 72 0.58 -8.89 17.27
CA ASN A 72 -0.32 -8.68 16.16
C ASN A 72 0.43 -8.44 14.84
N ARG A 73 1.52 -7.66 14.86
CA ARG A 73 2.36 -7.43 13.68
C ARG A 73 3.08 -8.68 13.21
N GLU A 74 3.56 -9.53 14.13
CA GLU A 74 4.14 -10.82 13.79
C GLU A 74 3.13 -11.73 13.08
N LEU A 75 1.90 -11.84 13.62
CA LEU A 75 0.84 -12.62 13.00
C LEU A 75 0.41 -12.09 11.63
N MET A 76 0.34 -10.76 11.49
CA MET A 76 0.09 -10.12 10.20
C MET A 76 1.18 -10.44 9.18
N MET A 77 2.45 -10.42 9.60
CA MET A 77 3.58 -10.79 8.73
C MET A 77 3.47 -12.26 8.29
N GLU A 78 3.18 -13.19 9.22
CA GLU A 78 2.97 -14.60 8.88
C GLU A 78 1.80 -14.79 7.90
N ASN A 79 0.70 -14.08 8.11
CA ASN A 79 -0.45 -14.12 7.19
C ASN A 79 -0.08 -13.60 5.81
N THR A 80 0.65 -12.48 5.74
CA THR A 80 1.12 -11.92 4.46
C THR A 80 2.03 -12.90 3.71
N LYS A 81 2.92 -13.60 4.42
CA LYS A 81 3.76 -14.65 3.81
C LYS A 81 2.91 -15.79 3.23
N LYS A 82 1.86 -16.23 3.93
CA LYS A 82 0.96 -17.29 3.45
C LYS A 82 0.16 -16.84 2.22
N VAL A 83 -0.32 -15.60 2.23
CA VAL A 83 -1.03 -15.01 1.09
C VAL A 83 -0.11 -14.93 -0.12
N LEU A 84 1.11 -14.41 0.04
CA LEU A 84 2.09 -14.33 -1.02
C LEU A 84 2.44 -15.72 -1.59
N TYR A 85 2.64 -16.71 -0.74
CA TYR A 85 2.89 -18.08 -1.17
C TYR A 85 1.74 -18.66 -2.01
N LYS A 86 0.49 -18.41 -1.58
CA LYS A 86 -0.70 -18.78 -2.35
C LYS A 86 -0.74 -18.09 -3.72
N GLU A 87 -0.42 -16.80 -3.77
CA GLU A 87 -0.40 -16.04 -5.02
C GLU A 87 0.65 -16.57 -6.00
N ILE A 88 1.84 -16.90 -5.51
CA ILE A 88 2.91 -17.50 -6.32
C ILE A 88 2.47 -18.88 -6.86
N GLN A 89 1.88 -19.72 -6.01
CA GLN A 89 1.34 -21.01 -6.46
C GLN A 89 0.26 -20.84 -7.53
N GLN A 90 -0.65 -19.90 -7.31
CA GLN A 90 -1.71 -19.60 -8.28
C GLN A 90 -1.12 -19.11 -9.63
N ALA A 91 -0.11 -18.25 -9.57
CA ALA A 91 0.59 -17.77 -10.78
C ALA A 91 1.28 -18.91 -11.51
N TYR A 92 1.90 -19.84 -10.80
CA TYR A 92 2.53 -21.03 -11.38
C TYR A 92 1.52 -21.93 -12.10
N TYR A 93 0.41 -22.29 -11.44
CA TYR A 93 -0.63 -23.10 -12.08
C TYR A 93 -1.29 -22.40 -13.27
N ASN A 94 -1.48 -21.09 -13.18
CA ASN A 94 -2.00 -20.30 -14.28
C ASN A 94 -1.05 -20.29 -15.49
N ALA A 95 0.26 -20.20 -15.26
CA ALA A 95 1.26 -20.26 -16.32
C ALA A 95 1.32 -21.65 -16.98
N THR A 96 1.26 -22.72 -16.17
CA THR A 96 1.20 -24.09 -16.67
C THR A 96 -0.05 -24.33 -17.52
N ALA A 97 -1.23 -23.89 -17.02
CA ALA A 97 -2.48 -24.01 -17.78
C ALA A 97 -2.45 -23.21 -19.11
N ALA A 98 -1.83 -22.03 -19.11
CA ALA A 98 -1.67 -21.23 -20.31
C ALA A 98 -0.72 -21.89 -21.34
N GLN A 99 0.34 -22.56 -20.87
CA GLN A 99 1.24 -23.34 -21.70
C GLN A 99 0.49 -24.49 -22.41
N GLU A 100 -0.29 -25.26 -21.65
CA GLU A 100 -1.08 -26.35 -22.18
C GLU A 100 -2.12 -25.84 -23.19
N LYS A 101 -2.78 -24.72 -22.89
CA LYS A 101 -3.70 -24.06 -23.79
C LYS A 101 -3.02 -23.62 -25.10
N TYR A 102 -1.83 -23.07 -25.04
CA TYR A 102 -1.06 -22.68 -26.23
C TYR A 102 -0.70 -23.91 -27.06
N THR A 103 -0.20 -24.97 -26.41
CA THR A 103 0.12 -26.24 -27.11
C THR A 103 -1.10 -26.89 -27.78
N ALA A 104 -2.26 -26.82 -27.12
CA ALA A 104 -3.51 -27.31 -27.69
C ALA A 104 -3.97 -26.45 -28.87
N SER A 105 -3.84 -25.12 -28.77
CA SER A 105 -4.20 -24.20 -29.86
C SER A 105 -3.31 -24.36 -31.09
N ASP A 106 -2.02 -24.68 -30.91
CA ASP A 106 -1.09 -24.98 -32.00
C ASP A 106 -1.54 -26.22 -32.80
N LYS A 107 -1.92 -27.31 -32.11
CA LYS A 107 -2.47 -28.49 -32.73
C LYS A 107 -3.80 -28.20 -33.45
N SER A 108 -4.65 -27.34 -32.88
CA SER A 108 -5.91 -26.91 -33.47
C SER A 108 -5.69 -26.15 -34.80
N VAL A 109 -4.68 -25.27 -34.84
CA VAL A 109 -4.28 -24.54 -36.05
C VAL A 109 -3.82 -25.52 -37.13
N LEU A 110 -3.00 -26.52 -36.82
CA LEU A 110 -2.56 -27.52 -37.78
C LEU A 110 -3.75 -28.29 -38.39
N ALA A 111 -4.65 -28.79 -37.55
CA ALA A 111 -5.83 -29.52 -37.99
C ALA A 111 -6.77 -28.66 -38.83
N SER A 112 -7.02 -27.40 -38.43
CA SER A 112 -7.89 -26.48 -39.18
C SER A 112 -7.26 -26.03 -40.51
N LYS A 113 -5.93 -25.92 -40.56
CA LYS A 113 -5.19 -25.65 -41.79
C LYS A 113 -5.34 -26.80 -42.81
N GLU A 114 -5.17 -28.05 -42.37
CA GLU A 114 -5.37 -29.23 -43.22
C GLU A 114 -6.81 -29.32 -43.71
N ALA A 115 -7.78 -29.09 -42.83
CA ALA A 115 -9.20 -29.09 -43.20
C ALA A 115 -9.52 -27.99 -44.23
N PHE A 116 -8.91 -26.81 -44.06
CA PHE A 116 -9.07 -25.70 -45.02
C PHE A 116 -8.45 -26.04 -46.37
N SER A 117 -7.22 -26.58 -46.42
CA SER A 117 -6.57 -27.01 -47.63
C SER A 117 -7.41 -28.05 -48.40
N TYR A 118 -7.97 -29.04 -47.68
CA TYR A 118 -8.87 -30.03 -48.28
C TYR A 118 -10.15 -29.40 -48.83
N ALA A 119 -10.74 -28.44 -48.11
CA ALA A 119 -11.93 -27.72 -48.60
C ALA A 119 -11.63 -26.85 -49.82
N GLU A 120 -10.44 -26.28 -49.92
CA GLU A 120 -9.95 -25.50 -51.07
C GLU A 120 -9.82 -26.38 -52.31
N ASP A 121 -9.19 -27.56 -52.20
CA ASP A 121 -9.04 -28.53 -53.28
C ASP A 121 -10.39 -29.03 -53.78
N ARG A 122 -11.32 -29.33 -52.87
CA ARG A 122 -12.69 -29.75 -53.25
C ARG A 122 -13.45 -28.64 -53.95
N TYR A 123 -13.32 -27.40 -53.50
CA TYR A 123 -13.97 -26.24 -54.11
C TYR A 123 -13.40 -26.00 -55.53
N ALA A 124 -12.07 -26.06 -55.70
CA ALA A 124 -11.40 -25.95 -57.00
C ALA A 124 -11.85 -27.05 -58.01
N ALA A 125 -12.09 -28.27 -57.50
CA ALA A 125 -12.61 -29.36 -58.26
C ALA A 125 -14.13 -29.31 -58.51
N GLY A 126 -14.83 -28.27 -58.10
CA GLY A 126 -16.29 -28.10 -58.21
C GLY A 126 -17.12 -29.09 -57.37
N LYS A 127 -16.51 -29.75 -56.40
CA LYS A 127 -17.11 -30.77 -55.52
C LYS A 127 -17.55 -30.23 -54.13
N SER A 128 -17.47 -28.91 -53.89
CA SER A 128 -17.86 -28.28 -52.66
C SER A 128 -18.57 -26.95 -52.94
N THR A 129 -19.40 -26.52 -52.00
CA THR A 129 -20.11 -25.24 -52.08
C THR A 129 -19.24 -24.08 -51.57
N VAL A 130 -19.54 -22.84 -52.00
CA VAL A 130 -18.90 -21.63 -51.49
C VAL A 130 -19.07 -21.51 -49.96
N PHE A 131 -20.18 -22.01 -49.44
CA PHE A 131 -20.48 -22.01 -48.03
C PHE A 131 -19.48 -22.89 -47.23
N GLU A 132 -19.29 -24.15 -47.66
CA GLU A 132 -18.35 -25.09 -47.04
C GLU A 132 -16.91 -24.57 -47.08
N TYR A 133 -16.49 -23.97 -48.21
CA TYR A 133 -15.19 -23.32 -48.35
C TYR A 133 -15.04 -22.15 -47.37
N SER A 134 -16.05 -21.24 -47.31
CA SER A 134 -16.03 -20.08 -46.44
C SER A 134 -16.04 -20.44 -44.92
N GLU A 135 -16.76 -21.51 -44.56
CA GLU A 135 -16.79 -22.05 -43.20
C GLU A 135 -15.39 -22.56 -42.79
N ALA A 136 -14.76 -23.38 -43.62
CA ALA A 136 -13.42 -23.90 -43.37
C ALA A 136 -12.38 -22.76 -43.24
N LYS A 137 -12.46 -21.76 -44.13
CA LYS A 137 -11.61 -20.56 -44.08
C LYS A 137 -11.80 -19.77 -42.81
N THR A 138 -13.03 -19.54 -42.38
CA THR A 138 -13.35 -18.81 -41.15
C THR A 138 -12.85 -19.57 -39.93
N LYS A 139 -13.04 -20.88 -39.88
CA LYS A 139 -12.56 -21.73 -38.79
C LYS A 139 -11.03 -21.72 -38.65
N TYR A 140 -10.31 -21.75 -39.79
CA TYR A 140 -8.86 -21.62 -39.83
C TYR A 140 -8.41 -20.23 -39.33
N ALA A 141 -9.05 -19.15 -39.79
CA ALA A 141 -8.73 -17.78 -39.32
C ALA A 141 -9.01 -17.61 -37.83
N GLN A 142 -10.09 -18.19 -37.30
CA GLN A 142 -10.42 -18.18 -35.88
C GLN A 142 -9.36 -18.94 -35.07
N SER A 143 -8.93 -20.12 -35.50
CA SER A 143 -7.90 -20.91 -34.81
C SER A 143 -6.56 -20.18 -34.75
N LEU A 144 -6.17 -19.44 -35.80
CA LEU A 144 -4.97 -18.57 -35.78
C LEU A 144 -5.09 -17.46 -34.77
N SER A 145 -6.25 -16.82 -34.65
CA SER A 145 -6.50 -15.77 -33.66
C SER A 145 -6.44 -16.33 -32.24
N GLU A 146 -7.04 -17.49 -32.01
CA GLU A 146 -7.02 -18.17 -30.70
C GLU A 146 -5.59 -18.59 -30.31
N GLN A 147 -4.79 -19.08 -31.24
CA GLN A 147 -3.38 -19.42 -31.04
C GLN A 147 -2.57 -18.17 -30.65
N ALA A 148 -2.74 -17.07 -31.37
CA ALA A 148 -2.05 -15.81 -31.06
C ALA A 148 -2.41 -15.33 -29.66
N GLN A 149 -3.69 -15.37 -29.28
CA GLN A 149 -4.18 -15.01 -27.95
C GLN A 149 -3.57 -15.92 -26.88
N ALA A 150 -3.56 -17.23 -27.07
CA ALA A 150 -3.00 -18.18 -26.12
C ALA A 150 -1.48 -18.02 -25.97
N LYS A 151 -0.76 -17.68 -27.03
CA LYS A 151 0.68 -17.38 -27.01
C LYS A 151 1.00 -16.18 -26.13
N TYR A 152 0.29 -15.08 -26.33
CA TYR A 152 0.53 -13.87 -25.54
C TYR A 152 0.05 -14.02 -24.09
N ASP A 153 -1.04 -14.75 -23.82
CA ASP A 153 -1.46 -15.08 -22.45
C ASP A 153 -0.38 -15.92 -21.73
N PHE A 154 0.21 -16.91 -22.40
CA PHE A 154 1.31 -17.69 -21.83
C PHE A 154 2.54 -16.82 -21.54
N ILE A 155 2.96 -15.97 -22.48
CA ILE A 155 4.09 -15.05 -22.28
C ILE A 155 3.83 -14.12 -21.09
N PHE A 156 2.64 -13.54 -21.01
CA PHE A 156 2.28 -12.64 -19.92
C PHE A 156 2.32 -13.34 -18.56
N ARG A 157 1.76 -14.55 -18.45
CA ARG A 157 1.77 -15.32 -17.19
C ARG A 157 3.17 -15.76 -16.78
N THR A 158 4.02 -16.06 -17.75
CA THR A 158 5.45 -16.35 -17.48
C THR A 158 6.17 -15.12 -16.95
N LYS A 159 5.89 -13.93 -17.49
CA LYS A 159 6.46 -12.67 -16.98
C LYS A 159 6.00 -12.33 -15.57
N ILE A 160 4.78 -12.71 -15.18
CA ILE A 160 4.32 -12.61 -13.78
C ILE A 160 5.19 -13.48 -12.85
N LEU A 161 5.55 -14.70 -13.28
CA LEU A 161 6.45 -15.56 -12.51
C LEU A 161 7.86 -14.98 -12.42
N ASP A 162 8.38 -14.42 -13.49
CA ASP A 162 9.67 -13.73 -13.51
C ASP A 162 9.69 -12.58 -12.49
N PHE A 163 8.59 -11.81 -12.41
CA PHE A 163 8.44 -10.75 -11.42
C PHE A 163 8.51 -11.28 -9.99
N TYR A 164 7.81 -12.38 -9.67
CA TYR A 164 7.90 -12.99 -8.33
C TYR A 164 9.28 -13.55 -8.03
N ASN A 165 10.04 -13.92 -9.04
CA ASN A 165 11.44 -14.37 -8.90
C ASN A 165 12.44 -13.21 -8.80
N GLY A 166 11.98 -11.96 -8.87
CA GLY A 166 12.81 -10.75 -8.79
C GLY A 166 13.52 -10.39 -10.10
N THR A 167 13.13 -11.00 -11.20
CA THR A 167 13.68 -10.70 -12.54
C THR A 167 12.94 -9.47 -13.11
N PRO A 168 13.66 -8.46 -13.63
CA PRO A 168 13.01 -7.31 -14.26
C PRO A 168 12.16 -7.74 -15.45
N ILE A 169 10.97 -7.15 -15.56
CA ILE A 169 10.07 -7.39 -16.69
C ILE A 169 10.66 -6.71 -17.94
N THR A 170 11.26 -7.48 -18.81
CA THR A 170 11.63 -7.06 -20.17
C THR A 170 10.68 -7.71 -21.16
N LEU A 171 10.08 -6.91 -22.03
CA LEU A 171 9.25 -7.38 -23.15
C LEU A 171 10.13 -7.75 -24.32
#